data_a1d33a34c1826554ddfb2609c51830b5
#
_entry.id   a1d33a34c1826554ddfb2609c51830b5
#
_cell.length_a   1.000
_cell.length_b   1.000
_cell.length_c   1.000
_cell.angle_alpha   90.00
_cell.angle_beta   90.00
_cell.angle_gamma   90.00
#
_symmetry.space_group_name_H-M   'P 1'
#
loop_
_entity.id
_entity.type
_entity.pdbx_description
1 polymer ?
#
loop_
_entity_poly.entity_id
_entity_poly.type
_entity_poly.pdbx_seq_one_letter_code
_entity_poly.pdbx_strand_id
1 'polypeptide(L)'
;MTASRIRYYETRGVLPAPERVGGKRRYTQDVLRRLAIIDAAQRVGFGLDEIRDLLGSRDELAHERLRQLALAKLPELDELIERAASVRRLLEICTECDCESIDVCRMFDLTSTQVEV
;
A
#
# COMPACT_ATOMS: atom_id res chain seq x y z
N MET A 1 9.92 7.32 -11.68
CA MET A 1 9.46 8.21 -10.59
C MET A 1 9.61 9.65 -11.04
N THR A 2 8.61 10.48 -10.82
CA THR A 2 8.62 11.87 -11.27
C THR A 2 9.45 12.76 -10.36
N ALA A 3 9.98 13.87 -10.91
CA ALA A 3 10.74 14.85 -10.13
C ALA A 3 9.91 15.47 -9.00
N SER A 4 8.63 15.73 -9.22
CA SER A 4 7.73 16.27 -8.19
C SER A 4 7.54 15.29 -7.03
N ARG A 5 7.50 14.00 -7.30
CA ARG A 5 7.39 12.97 -6.27
C ARG A 5 8.64 12.90 -5.40
N ILE A 6 9.80 13.02 -6.02
CA ILE A 6 11.08 13.09 -5.31
C ILE A 6 11.15 14.31 -4.40
N ARG A 7 10.73 15.48 -4.88
CA ARG A 7 10.67 16.70 -4.08
C ARG A 7 9.71 16.57 -2.91
N TYR A 8 8.58 15.90 -3.13
CA TYR A 8 7.62 15.64 -2.06
C TYR A 8 8.24 14.81 -0.95
N TYR A 9 9.00 13.76 -1.30
CA TYR A 9 9.70 12.95 -0.31
C TYR A 9 10.76 13.73 0.46
N GLU A 10 11.47 14.64 -0.21
CA GLU A 10 12.42 15.54 0.43
C GLU A 10 11.70 16.44 1.45
N THR A 11 10.58 17.02 1.06
CA THR A 11 9.75 17.87 1.92
C THR A 11 9.23 17.13 3.14
N ARG A 12 8.84 15.86 2.96
CA ARG A 12 8.34 15.02 4.06
C ARG A 12 9.44 14.44 4.94
N GLY A 13 10.69 14.71 4.63
CA GLY A 13 11.82 14.25 5.42
C GLY A 13 12.17 12.77 5.22
N VAL A 14 11.63 12.14 4.18
CA VAL A 14 11.91 10.74 3.85
C VAL A 14 13.22 10.62 3.08
N LEU A 15 13.58 11.66 2.33
CA LEU A 15 14.84 11.77 1.62
C LEU A 15 15.65 12.94 2.14
N PRO A 16 17.00 12.84 2.14
CA PRO A 16 17.86 13.97 2.45
C PRO A 16 17.77 15.04 1.36
N ALA A 17 18.13 16.27 1.71
CA ALA A 17 18.23 17.34 0.72
C ALA A 17 19.24 16.97 -0.36
N PRO A 18 18.92 17.25 -1.65
CA PRO A 18 19.81 16.87 -2.74
C PRO A 18 21.09 17.70 -2.74
N GLU A 19 22.20 17.09 -3.14
CA GLU A 19 23.39 17.83 -3.47
C GLU A 19 23.18 18.61 -4.76
N ARG A 20 23.70 19.83 -4.81
CA ARG A 20 23.63 20.65 -6.00
C ARG A 20 25.05 20.85 -6.56
N VAL A 21 25.23 20.47 -7.82
CA VAL A 21 26.49 20.69 -8.55
C VAL A 21 26.15 21.54 -9.78
N GLY A 22 26.73 22.74 -9.82
CA GLY A 22 26.44 23.68 -10.91
C GLY A 22 24.99 24.12 -11.00
N GLY A 23 24.29 24.22 -9.85
CA GLY A 23 22.88 24.58 -9.78
C GLY A 23 21.91 23.46 -10.09
N LYS A 24 22.39 22.28 -10.46
CA LYS A 24 21.56 21.11 -10.77
C LYS A 24 21.54 20.12 -9.60
N ARG A 25 20.39 19.48 -9.39
CA ARG A 25 20.23 18.43 -8.39
C ARG A 25 21.01 17.19 -8.82
N ARG A 26 21.78 16.65 -7.91
CA ARG A 26 22.45 15.36 -8.10
C ARG A 26 22.03 14.40 -7.01
N TYR A 27 21.76 13.17 -7.41
CA TYR A 27 21.35 12.10 -6.52
C TYR A 27 22.45 11.04 -6.45
N THR A 28 22.84 10.70 -5.22
CA THR A 28 23.81 9.65 -4.96
C THR A 28 23.19 8.28 -5.11
N GLN A 29 24.02 7.23 -5.18
CA GLN A 29 23.55 5.85 -5.17
C GLN A 29 22.71 5.53 -3.93
N ASP A 30 23.07 6.11 -2.77
CA ASP A 30 22.31 5.93 -1.54
C ASP A 30 20.89 6.49 -1.64
N VAL A 31 20.75 7.65 -2.28
CA VAL A 31 19.42 8.25 -2.51
C VAL A 31 18.60 7.40 -3.46
N LEU A 32 19.21 6.89 -4.53
CA LEU A 32 18.50 5.99 -5.47
C LEU A 32 18.03 4.72 -4.79
N ARG A 33 18.84 4.16 -3.90
CA ARG A 33 18.49 3.00 -3.11
C ARG A 33 17.34 3.30 -2.16
N ARG A 34 17.35 4.44 -1.50
CA ARG A 34 16.25 4.89 -0.63
C ARG A 34 14.96 5.06 -1.41
N LEU A 35 15.02 5.61 -2.61
CA LEU A 35 13.84 5.73 -3.47
C LEU A 35 13.24 4.37 -3.79
N ALA A 36 14.08 3.38 -4.08
CA ALA A 36 13.61 2.02 -4.32
C ALA A 36 12.95 1.40 -3.08
N ILE A 37 13.50 1.64 -1.91
CA ILE A 37 12.94 1.19 -0.63
C ILE A 37 11.59 1.85 -0.37
N ILE A 38 11.50 3.17 -0.57
CA ILE A 38 10.25 3.92 -0.38
C ILE A 38 9.16 3.39 -1.31
N ASP A 39 9.49 3.21 -2.58
CA ASP A 39 8.54 2.71 -3.57
C ASP A 39 8.03 1.31 -3.20
N ALA A 40 8.94 0.40 -2.85
CA ALA A 40 8.57 -0.95 -2.44
C ALA A 40 7.72 -0.95 -1.16
N ALA A 41 8.09 -0.14 -0.17
CA ALA A 41 7.36 -0.07 1.10
C ALA A 41 5.95 0.49 0.91
N GLN A 42 5.78 1.51 0.06
CA GLN A 42 4.47 2.05 -0.24
C GLN A 42 3.58 1.05 -0.95
N ARG A 43 4.15 0.22 -1.82
CA ARG A 43 3.39 -0.85 -2.51
C ARG A 43 2.82 -1.87 -1.54
N VAL A 44 3.52 -2.16 -0.46
CA VAL A 44 3.02 -3.09 0.57
C VAL A 44 2.17 -2.41 1.63
N GLY A 45 1.93 -1.11 1.50
CA GLY A 45 0.99 -0.38 2.35
C GLY A 45 1.58 0.37 3.53
N PHE A 46 2.90 0.55 3.58
CA PHE A 46 3.51 1.39 4.61
C PHE A 46 3.27 2.87 4.31
N GLY A 47 2.92 3.63 5.33
CA GLY A 47 2.81 5.08 5.25
C GLY A 47 4.17 5.77 5.24
N LEU A 48 4.22 7.00 4.74
CA LEU A 48 5.46 7.77 4.67
C LEU A 48 6.09 8.00 6.04
N ASP A 49 5.29 8.21 7.08
CA ASP A 49 5.79 8.39 8.44
C ASP A 49 6.47 7.13 8.97
N GLU A 50 5.88 5.97 8.69
CA GLU A 50 6.47 4.67 9.03
C GLU A 50 7.79 4.46 8.29
N ILE A 51 7.82 4.79 7.02
CA ILE A 51 9.03 4.68 6.18
C ILE A 51 10.13 5.62 6.67
N ARG A 52 9.76 6.85 7.01
CA ARG A 52 10.70 7.83 7.56
C ARG A 52 11.36 7.32 8.84
N ASP A 53 10.57 6.76 9.74
CA ASP A 53 11.06 6.19 10.99
C ASP A 53 12.02 5.02 10.75
N LEU A 54 11.68 4.15 9.79
CA LEU A 54 12.54 3.03 9.40
C LEU A 54 13.88 3.50 8.82
N LEU A 55 13.85 4.47 7.92
CA LEU A 55 15.05 4.97 7.28
C LEU A 55 15.91 5.82 8.21
N GLY A 56 15.29 6.44 9.21
CA GLY A 56 16.00 7.20 10.24
C GLY A 56 16.67 6.32 11.28
N SER A 57 16.21 5.07 11.43
CA SER A 57 16.81 4.11 12.34
C SER A 57 17.96 3.41 11.62
N ARG A 58 19.15 3.48 12.21
CA ARG A 58 20.31 2.73 11.75
C ARG A 58 20.50 1.61 12.76
N ASP A 59 20.85 0.42 12.33
CA ASP A 59 21.19 -0.72 13.16
C ASP A 59 20.13 -1.82 13.23
N GLU A 60 20.34 -2.73 14.13
CA GLU A 60 19.49 -3.89 14.44
C GLU A 60 18.05 -3.48 14.78
N LEU A 61 17.89 -2.29 15.39
CA LEU A 61 16.57 -1.74 15.71
C LEU A 61 15.72 -1.46 14.46
N ALA A 62 16.33 -1.00 13.38
CA ALA A 62 15.61 -0.77 12.13
C ALA A 62 15.08 -2.09 11.55
N HIS A 63 15.88 -3.14 11.61
CA HIS A 63 15.50 -4.47 11.13
C HIS A 63 14.36 -5.06 11.97
N GLU A 64 14.46 -4.96 13.28
CA GLU A 64 13.41 -5.44 14.19
C GLU A 64 12.11 -4.66 14.02
N ARG A 65 12.21 -3.36 13.82
CA ARG A 65 11.05 -2.50 13.56
C ARG A 65 10.35 -2.86 12.25
N LEU A 66 11.15 -3.10 11.20
CA LEU A 66 10.62 -3.56 9.92
C LEU A 66 9.89 -4.90 10.07
N ARG A 67 10.47 -5.81 10.83
CA ARG A 67 9.87 -7.11 11.11
C ARG A 67 8.54 -6.98 11.83
N GLN A 68 8.46 -6.13 12.85
CA GLN A 68 7.22 -5.88 13.59
C GLN A 68 6.14 -5.27 12.71
N LEU A 69 6.50 -4.31 11.86
CA LEU A 69 5.57 -3.69 10.91
C LEU A 69 5.07 -4.70 9.89
N ALA A 70 5.95 -5.56 9.39
CA ALA A 70 5.58 -6.62 8.46
C ALA A 70 4.61 -7.61 9.10
N LEU A 71 4.89 -8.03 10.34
CA LEU A 71 4.01 -8.94 11.08
C LEU A 71 2.63 -8.33 11.34
N ALA A 72 2.57 -7.03 11.56
CA ALA A 72 1.29 -6.33 11.73
C ALA A 72 0.52 -6.20 10.41
N LYS A 73 1.22 -6.04 9.29
CA LYS A 73 0.59 -5.89 7.97
C LYS A 73 0.06 -7.19 7.39
N LEU A 74 0.68 -8.32 7.70
CA LEU A 74 0.28 -9.61 7.14
C LEU A 74 -1.18 -9.97 7.40
N PRO A 75 -1.72 -9.87 8.64
CA PRO A 75 -3.14 -10.14 8.88
C PRO A 75 -4.07 -9.18 8.14
N GLU A 76 -3.70 -7.92 8.01
CA GLU A 76 -4.48 -6.93 7.27
C GLU A 76 -4.57 -7.31 5.78
N LEU A 77 -3.46 -7.76 5.21
CA LEU A 77 -3.42 -8.22 3.83
C LEU A 77 -4.23 -9.50 3.64
N ASP A 78 -4.18 -10.42 4.57
CA ASP A 78 -4.96 -11.65 4.54
C ASP A 78 -6.47 -11.34 4.52
N GLU A 79 -6.91 -10.39 5.33
CA GLU A 79 -8.30 -9.91 5.30
C GLU A 79 -8.68 -9.29 3.97
N LEU A 80 -7.80 -8.49 3.38
CA LEU A 80 -8.04 -7.88 2.07
C LEU A 80 -8.14 -8.94 0.97
N ILE A 81 -7.26 -9.94 1.00
CA ILE A 81 -7.27 -11.05 0.05
C ILE A 81 -8.59 -11.83 0.17
N GLU A 82 -8.99 -12.14 1.38
CA GLU A 82 -10.23 -12.87 1.64
C GLU A 82 -11.45 -12.09 1.18
N ARG A 83 -11.49 -10.80 1.47
CA ARG A 83 -12.55 -9.90 1.03
C ARG A 83 -12.61 -9.81 -0.50
N ALA A 84 -11.46 -9.65 -1.13
CA ALA A 84 -11.36 -9.60 -2.59
C ALA A 84 -11.83 -10.91 -3.21
N ALA A 85 -11.47 -12.04 -2.64
CA ALA A 85 -11.91 -13.35 -3.09
C ALA A 85 -13.41 -13.52 -2.99
N SER A 86 -14.03 -13.03 -1.91
CA SER A 86 -15.48 -13.06 -1.71
C SER A 86 -16.20 -12.22 -2.76
N VAL A 87 -15.71 -11.00 -3.00
CA VAL A 87 -16.28 -10.11 -4.03
C VAL A 87 -16.14 -10.74 -5.41
N ARG A 88 -14.99 -11.35 -5.68
CA ARG A 88 -14.75 -12.04 -6.95
C ARG A 88 -15.78 -13.14 -7.19
N ARG A 89 -16.07 -13.96 -6.20
CA ARG A 89 -17.09 -15.02 -6.31
C ARG A 89 -18.47 -14.46 -6.64
N LEU A 90 -18.84 -13.37 -5.98
CA LEU A 90 -20.12 -12.70 -6.25
C LEU A 90 -20.19 -12.17 -7.68
N LEU A 91 -19.10 -11.57 -8.16
CA LEU A 91 -19.05 -11.04 -9.52
C LEU A 91 -19.06 -12.15 -10.58
N GLU A 92 -18.43 -13.27 -10.30
CA GLU A 92 -18.48 -14.44 -11.18
C GLU A 92 -19.93 -14.95 -11.33
N ILE A 93 -20.69 -15.01 -10.23
CA ILE A 93 -22.11 -15.36 -10.25
C ILE A 93 -22.89 -14.36 -11.12
N CYS A 94 -22.56 -13.07 -11.03
CA CYS A 94 -23.20 -12.03 -11.85
C CYS A 94 -23.01 -12.25 -13.35
N THR A 95 -21.83 -12.76 -13.76
CA THR A 95 -21.54 -12.98 -15.19
C THR A 95 -22.30 -14.15 -15.77
N GLU A 96 -22.76 -15.08 -14.93
CA GLU A 96 -23.48 -16.28 -15.32
C GLU A 96 -24.99 -16.18 -15.06
N CYS A 97 -25.43 -15.10 -14.46
CA CYS A 97 -26.81 -14.90 -14.06
C CYS A 97 -27.69 -14.49 -15.25
N ASP A 98 -28.79 -15.23 -15.47
CA ASP A 98 -29.81 -14.92 -16.47
C ASP A 98 -31.01 -14.19 -15.85
N CYS A 99 -30.80 -13.53 -14.74
CA CYS A 99 -31.88 -12.83 -14.04
C CYS A 99 -32.49 -11.72 -14.88
N GLU A 100 -33.80 -11.63 -14.95
CA GLU A 100 -34.52 -10.59 -15.73
C GLU A 100 -34.30 -9.20 -15.15
N SER A 101 -34.08 -9.11 -13.85
CA SER A 101 -33.81 -7.86 -13.16
C SER A 101 -32.91 -8.09 -11.94
N ILE A 102 -32.33 -7.04 -11.43
CA ILE A 102 -31.53 -7.08 -10.21
C ILE A 102 -32.37 -7.49 -9.01
N ASP A 103 -33.65 -7.09 -8.99
CA ASP A 103 -34.56 -7.35 -7.87
C ASP A 103 -34.78 -8.84 -7.63
N VAL A 104 -34.71 -9.67 -8.67
CA VAL A 104 -34.92 -11.12 -8.57
C VAL A 104 -33.62 -11.92 -8.64
N CYS A 105 -32.48 -11.24 -8.58
CA CYS A 105 -31.19 -11.88 -8.64
C CYS A 105 -30.87 -12.65 -7.37
N ARG A 106 -30.55 -13.93 -7.52
CA ARG A 106 -30.20 -14.80 -6.38
C ARG A 106 -29.00 -14.38 -5.61
N MET A 107 -28.12 -13.62 -6.24
CA MET A 107 -26.92 -13.11 -5.59
C MET A 107 -27.27 -12.27 -4.37
N PHE A 108 -28.33 -11.47 -4.47
CA PHE A 108 -28.76 -10.61 -3.37
C PHE A 108 -29.52 -11.37 -2.29
N ASP A 109 -30.11 -12.50 -2.63
CA ASP A 109 -30.71 -13.41 -1.64
C ASP A 109 -29.67 -14.01 -0.72
N LEU A 110 -28.50 -14.34 -1.28
CA LEU A 110 -27.35 -14.87 -0.53
C LEU A 110 -26.70 -13.83 0.38
N THR A 111 -26.88 -12.58 0.05
CA THR A 111 -26.33 -11.46 0.82
C THR A 111 -27.36 -10.81 1.74
N SER A 112 -28.56 -11.36 1.82
CA SER A 112 -29.57 -10.87 2.74
C SER A 112 -29.12 -11.13 4.18
N THR A 113 -28.15 -10.36 4.59
CA THR A 113 -27.78 -10.28 5.98
C THR A 113 -28.94 -9.69 6.75
N GLN A 114 -29.13 -10.17 7.93
CA GLN A 114 -30.12 -9.63 8.85
C GLN A 114 -29.83 -8.15 9.06
N VAL A 115 -30.65 -7.31 8.47
CA VAL A 115 -30.60 -5.88 8.77
C VAL A 115 -31.33 -5.70 10.08
N GLU A 116 -30.60 -5.52 11.15
CA GLU A 116 -31.17 -5.09 12.40
C GLU A 116 -31.53 -3.60 12.27
N VAL A 117 -32.80 -3.33 12.30
CA VAL A 117 -33.34 -1.97 12.29
C VAL A 117 -33.46 -1.49 13.72
#